data_16f1da99942a06477707708aa689b365
#
_entry.id   16f1da99942a06477707708aa689b365
#
_cell.length_a   1.000
_cell.length_b   1.000
_cell.length_c   1.000
_cell.angle_alpha   90.00
_cell.angle_beta   90.00
_cell.angle_gamma   90.00
#
_symmetry.space_group_name_H-M   'P 1'
#
loop_
_entity.id
_entity.type
_entity.pdbx_description
1 polymer ?
#
loop_
_entity_poly.entity_id
_entity_poly.type
_entity_poly.pdbx_seq_one_letter_code
_entity_poly.pdbx_strand_id
1 'polypeptide(L)'
;IRFGANHCAEDERDLNKVGLDLHLFELYTQAFLEGAGGTLTEEEVAYLPWGAKLMTLECGMRFLTDHLEGDVYFHIDREGQNLDRCRTQCKLVSDMEAHWDELRRIVAKYR
;
A
#
# COMPACT_ATOMS: atom_id res chain seq x y z
N ILE A 1 -5.04 2.12 -0.43
CA ILE A 1 -4.01 1.97 -1.46
C ILE A 1 -3.35 0.60 -1.36
N ARG A 2 -2.80 0.22 -0.22
CA ARG A 2 -2.09 -1.06 -0.07
C ARG A 2 -2.94 -2.29 -0.41
N PHE A 3 -4.23 -2.19 -0.29
CA PHE A 3 -5.15 -3.27 -0.59
C PHE A 3 -5.87 -3.04 -1.93
N GLY A 4 -6.46 -1.86 -2.10
CA GLY A 4 -7.31 -1.57 -3.24
C GLY A 4 -6.56 -1.25 -4.53
N ALA A 5 -5.32 -0.77 -4.46
CA ALA A 5 -4.48 -0.49 -5.63
C ALA A 5 -3.42 -1.58 -5.88
N ASN A 6 -3.58 -2.75 -5.27
CA ASN A 6 -2.74 -3.92 -5.52
C ASN A 6 -3.42 -4.80 -6.57
N HIS A 7 -2.65 -5.32 -7.51
CA HIS A 7 -3.14 -6.22 -8.56
C HIS A 7 -3.65 -7.56 -8.03
N CYS A 8 -3.20 -7.97 -6.85
CA CYS A 8 -3.47 -9.29 -6.28
C CYS A 8 -3.98 -9.22 -4.86
N ALA A 9 -4.39 -10.39 -4.33
CA ALA A 9 -4.77 -10.54 -2.94
C ALA A 9 -3.56 -10.27 -2.01
N GLU A 10 -3.86 -9.92 -0.77
CA GLU A 10 -2.85 -9.58 0.24
C GLU A 10 -1.89 -10.74 0.56
N ASP A 11 -2.33 -11.98 0.38
CA ASP A 11 -1.56 -13.18 0.67
C ASP A 11 -1.08 -13.93 -0.57
N GLU A 12 -0.99 -13.27 -1.73
CA GLU A 12 -0.52 -13.86 -2.97
C GLU A 12 0.91 -14.38 -2.81
N ARG A 13 1.17 -15.63 -3.22
CA ARG A 13 2.48 -16.25 -3.12
C ARG A 13 3.41 -15.90 -4.28
N ASP A 14 2.84 -15.66 -5.46
CA ASP A 14 3.62 -15.31 -6.65
C ASP A 14 3.85 -13.79 -6.68
N LEU A 15 5.03 -13.37 -6.26
CA LEU A 15 5.38 -11.97 -6.19
C LEU A 15 5.43 -11.28 -7.56
N ASN A 16 5.51 -12.04 -8.65
CA ASN A 16 5.43 -11.45 -9.99
C ASN A 16 4.03 -10.96 -10.33
N LYS A 17 3.01 -11.44 -9.63
CA LYS A 17 1.64 -10.98 -9.80
C LYS A 17 1.30 -9.79 -8.91
N VAL A 18 2.09 -9.56 -7.87
CA VAL A 18 1.89 -8.45 -6.93
C VAL A 18 2.45 -7.17 -7.57
N GLY A 19 1.67 -6.12 -7.57
CA GLY A 19 2.10 -4.85 -8.11
C GLY A 19 1.13 -3.74 -7.79
N LEU A 20 1.64 -2.51 -7.77
CA LEU A 20 0.84 -1.32 -7.59
C LEU A 20 0.14 -0.97 -8.91
N ASP A 21 -1.18 -0.82 -8.85
CA ASP A 21 -1.97 -0.35 -9.98
C ASP A 21 -2.01 1.18 -9.96
N LEU A 22 -1.25 1.81 -10.85
CA LEU A 22 -1.15 3.27 -10.92
C LEU A 22 -2.47 3.92 -11.28
N HIS A 23 -3.29 3.28 -12.10
CA HIS A 23 -4.61 3.80 -12.45
C HIS A 23 -5.54 3.83 -11.23
N LEU A 24 -5.55 2.75 -10.45
CA LEU A 24 -6.34 2.71 -9.21
C LEU A 24 -5.79 3.67 -8.17
N PHE A 25 -4.46 3.80 -8.07
CA PHE A 25 -3.86 4.81 -7.20
C PHE A 25 -4.36 6.22 -7.57
N GLU A 26 -4.40 6.53 -8.85
CA GLU A 26 -4.90 7.83 -9.33
C GLU A 26 -6.37 8.03 -8.99
N LEU A 27 -7.21 7.02 -9.21
CA LEU A 27 -8.65 7.09 -8.89
C LEU A 27 -8.89 7.30 -7.39
N TYR A 28 -8.18 6.55 -6.54
CA TYR A 28 -8.29 6.72 -5.09
C TYR A 28 -7.81 8.10 -4.64
N THR A 29 -6.72 8.58 -5.21
CA THR A 29 -6.17 9.91 -4.89
C THR A 29 -7.16 11.00 -5.30
N GLN A 30 -7.69 10.93 -6.51
CA GLN A 30 -8.67 11.90 -7.00
C GLN A 30 -9.91 11.93 -6.11
N ALA A 31 -10.49 10.77 -5.83
CA ALA A 31 -11.68 10.67 -5.00
C ALA A 31 -11.45 11.19 -3.58
N PHE A 32 -10.30 10.85 -3.00
CA PHE A 32 -9.95 11.30 -1.66
C PHE A 32 -9.81 12.82 -1.59
N LEU A 33 -9.10 13.43 -2.54
CA LEU A 33 -8.88 14.88 -2.55
C LEU A 33 -10.16 15.64 -2.85
N GLU A 34 -11.01 15.13 -3.73
CA GLU A 34 -12.33 15.70 -3.99
C GLU A 34 -13.23 15.63 -2.75
N GLY A 35 -13.20 14.48 -2.06
CA GLY A 35 -13.98 14.29 -0.83
C GLY A 35 -13.48 15.15 0.33
N ALA A 36 -12.18 15.41 0.40
CA ALA A 36 -11.59 16.28 1.41
C ALA A 36 -11.95 17.76 1.18
N GLY A 37 -12.33 18.14 -0.03
CA GLY A 37 -12.88 19.47 -0.31
C GLY A 37 -11.92 20.63 -0.05
N GLY A 38 -10.61 20.42 -0.25
CA GLY A 38 -9.60 21.46 -0.03
C GLY A 38 -9.22 21.70 1.44
N THR A 39 -9.59 20.79 2.33
CA THR A 39 -9.26 20.91 3.77
C THR A 39 -7.80 20.58 4.09
N LEU A 40 -7.10 19.94 3.16
CA LEU A 40 -5.69 19.56 3.34
C LEU A 40 -4.77 20.70 2.86
N THR A 41 -3.66 20.87 3.58
CA THR A 41 -2.61 21.80 3.14
C THR A 41 -1.84 21.23 1.95
N GLU A 42 -1.12 22.10 1.24
CA GLU A 42 -0.26 21.64 0.14
C GLU A 42 0.79 20.63 0.60
N GLU A 43 1.35 20.82 1.79
CA GLU A 43 2.32 19.89 2.37
C GLU A 43 1.68 18.55 2.67
N GLU A 44 0.50 18.53 3.28
CA GLU A 44 -0.23 17.29 3.55
C GLU A 44 -0.52 16.52 2.26
N VAL A 45 -0.95 17.21 1.22
CA VAL A 45 -1.19 16.59 -0.10
C VAL A 45 0.11 16.03 -0.67
N ALA A 46 1.21 16.78 -0.60
CA ALA A 46 2.51 16.33 -1.11
C ALA A 46 3.02 15.08 -0.40
N TYR A 47 2.65 14.87 0.88
CA TYR A 47 3.05 13.70 1.66
C TYR A 47 2.14 12.47 1.48
N LEU A 48 1.07 12.55 0.70
CA LEU A 48 0.18 11.40 0.51
C LEU A 48 0.90 10.14 -0.01
N PRO A 49 1.83 10.21 -0.98
CA PRO A 49 2.58 9.01 -1.38
C PRO A 49 3.41 8.42 -0.24
N TRP A 50 3.98 9.26 0.62
CA TRP A 50 4.70 8.81 1.82
C TRP A 50 3.78 8.08 2.78
N GLY A 51 2.54 8.56 2.94
CA GLY A 51 1.54 7.89 3.77
C GLY A 51 1.20 6.51 3.25
N ALA A 52 0.99 6.36 1.94
CA ALA A 52 0.74 5.07 1.31
C ALA A 52 1.90 4.11 1.54
N LYS A 53 3.13 4.56 1.33
CA LYS A 53 4.34 3.76 1.53
C LYS A 53 4.51 3.37 2.99
N LEU A 54 4.38 4.31 3.92
CA LEU A 54 4.57 4.08 5.34
C LEU A 54 3.54 3.08 5.89
N MET A 55 2.28 3.24 5.55
CA MET A 55 1.23 2.33 6.01
C MET A 55 1.40 0.93 5.44
N THR A 56 1.86 0.82 4.21
CA THR A 56 2.14 -0.48 3.59
C THR A 56 3.30 -1.17 4.29
N LEU A 57 4.38 -0.42 4.56
CA LEU A 57 5.54 -0.95 5.28
C LEU A 57 5.17 -1.37 6.70
N GLU A 58 4.42 -0.53 7.41
CA GLU A 58 3.95 -0.85 8.77
C GLU A 58 3.15 -2.14 8.80
N CYS A 59 2.19 -2.29 7.90
CA CYS A 59 1.39 -3.52 7.82
C CYS A 59 2.25 -4.73 7.52
N GLY A 60 3.24 -4.61 6.62
CA GLY A 60 4.19 -5.68 6.35
C GLY A 60 4.97 -6.10 7.58
N MET A 61 5.44 -5.14 8.35
CA MET A 61 6.15 -5.40 9.61
C MET A 61 5.25 -6.08 10.65
N ARG A 62 3.99 -5.66 10.75
CA ARG A 62 3.03 -6.27 11.67
C ARG A 62 2.71 -7.72 11.30
N PHE A 63 2.58 -8.03 10.01
CA PHE A 63 2.39 -9.40 9.55
C PHE A 63 3.62 -10.26 9.86
N LEU A 64 4.82 -9.73 9.66
CA LEU A 64 6.04 -10.46 10.00
C LEU A 64 6.16 -10.70 11.50
N THR A 65 5.88 -9.69 12.31
CA THR A 65 5.90 -9.80 13.76
C THR A 65 4.95 -10.89 14.23
N ASP A 66 3.72 -10.90 13.71
CA ASP A 66 2.72 -11.91 14.08
C ASP A 66 3.16 -13.31 13.66
N HIS A 67 3.73 -13.44 12.47
CA HIS A 67 4.29 -14.73 12.00
C HIS A 67 5.37 -15.25 12.97
N LEU A 68 6.28 -14.38 13.41
CA LEU A 68 7.37 -14.76 14.32
C LEU A 68 6.86 -15.08 15.74
N GLU A 69 5.73 -14.48 16.13
CA GLU A 69 5.11 -14.71 17.45
C GLU A 69 4.13 -15.89 17.46
N GLY A 70 3.91 -16.55 16.33
CA GLY A 70 3.07 -17.73 16.24
C GLY A 70 1.64 -17.49 15.77
N ASP A 71 1.42 -16.43 14.97
CA ASP A 71 0.14 -16.13 14.32
C ASP A 71 -1.01 -15.90 15.32
N VAL A 72 -0.75 -15.08 16.33
CA VAL A 72 -1.69 -14.89 17.45
C VAL A 72 -2.63 -13.69 17.27
N TYR A 73 -2.30 -12.73 16.42
CA TYR A 73 -3.06 -11.49 16.24
C TYR A 73 -4.00 -11.53 15.03
N PHE A 74 -3.45 -11.83 13.85
CA PHE A 74 -4.25 -11.87 12.62
C PHE A 74 -4.81 -13.27 12.40
N HIS A 75 -6.06 -13.33 11.91
CA HIS A 75 -6.65 -14.59 11.52
C HIS A 75 -5.92 -15.18 10.32
N ILE A 76 -5.56 -16.46 10.37
CA ILE A 76 -4.96 -17.19 9.27
C ILE A 76 -5.79 -18.43 8.95
N ASP A 77 -5.82 -18.79 7.66
CA ASP A 77 -6.49 -20.01 7.16
C ASP A 77 -5.47 -21.09 6.81
N ARG A 78 -4.20 -20.75 6.74
CA ARG A 78 -3.12 -21.69 6.42
C ARG A 78 -1.81 -21.24 7.06
N GLU A 79 -0.91 -22.20 7.26
CA GLU A 79 0.43 -21.93 7.78
C GLU A 79 1.20 -21.02 6.82
N GLY A 80 1.91 -20.04 7.35
CA GLY A 80 2.72 -19.10 6.56
C GLY A 80 1.95 -18.01 5.86
N GLN A 81 0.63 -17.89 6.09
CA GLN A 81 -0.18 -16.85 5.44
C GLN A 81 0.28 -15.44 5.83
N ASN A 82 0.63 -15.19 7.09
CA ASN A 82 1.12 -13.90 7.52
C ASN A 82 2.49 -13.57 6.90
N LEU A 83 3.34 -14.56 6.68
CA LEU A 83 4.60 -14.35 5.97
C LEU A 83 4.36 -13.97 4.51
N ASP A 84 3.41 -14.63 3.85
CA ASP A 84 3.03 -14.27 2.48
C ASP A 84 2.46 -12.86 2.41
N ARG A 85 1.64 -12.47 3.38
CA ARG A 85 1.12 -11.10 3.50
C ARG A 85 2.25 -10.08 3.66
N CYS A 86 3.25 -10.39 4.48
CA CYS A 86 4.43 -9.54 4.64
C CYS A 86 5.16 -9.36 3.31
N ARG A 87 5.37 -10.45 2.58
CA ARG A 87 6.07 -10.42 1.30
C ARG A 87 5.32 -9.57 0.25
N THR A 88 4.00 -9.66 0.19
CA THR A 88 3.21 -8.84 -0.73
C THR A 88 3.32 -7.36 -0.39
N GLN A 89 3.29 -7.00 0.88
CA GLN A 89 3.42 -5.62 1.30
C GLN A 89 4.82 -5.07 0.98
N CYS A 90 5.87 -5.87 1.20
CA CYS A 90 7.24 -5.47 0.84
C CYS A 90 7.39 -5.29 -0.68
N LYS A 91 6.76 -6.16 -1.47
CA LYS A 91 6.76 -6.01 -2.94
C LYS A 91 6.05 -4.73 -3.37
N LEU A 92 4.92 -4.39 -2.74
CA LEU A 92 4.23 -3.13 -3.00
C LEU A 92 5.08 -1.92 -2.66
N VAL A 93 5.79 -1.93 -1.53
CA VAL A 93 6.71 -0.85 -1.17
C VAL A 93 7.80 -0.69 -2.23
N SER A 94 8.39 -1.80 -2.67
CA SER A 94 9.39 -1.80 -3.74
C SER A 94 8.83 -1.20 -5.03
N ASP A 95 7.61 -1.56 -5.37
CA ASP A 95 6.93 -1.07 -6.57
C ASP A 95 6.61 0.43 -6.45
N MET A 96 6.18 0.89 -5.28
CA MET A 96 5.98 2.31 -5.01
C MET A 96 7.28 3.09 -5.19
N GLU A 97 8.40 2.57 -4.68
CA GLU A 97 9.72 3.20 -4.84
C GLU A 97 10.14 3.28 -6.30
N ALA A 98 9.88 2.22 -7.07
CA ALA A 98 10.20 2.19 -8.51
C ALA A 98 9.38 3.21 -9.31
N HIS A 99 8.18 3.56 -8.84
CA HIS A 99 7.28 4.50 -9.52
C HIS A 99 7.07 5.79 -8.72
N TRP A 100 8.03 6.14 -7.87
CA TRP A 100 7.88 7.25 -6.92
C TRP A 100 7.57 8.59 -7.58
N ASP A 101 8.26 8.91 -8.66
CA ASP A 101 8.03 10.16 -9.39
C ASP A 101 6.64 10.20 -10.01
N GLU A 102 6.13 9.07 -10.47
CA GLU A 102 4.77 8.97 -11.01
C GLU A 102 3.73 9.18 -9.92
N LEU A 103 3.93 8.60 -8.73
CA LEU A 103 3.03 8.81 -7.59
C LEU A 103 2.97 10.28 -7.19
N ARG A 104 4.12 10.93 -7.13
CA ARG A 104 4.20 12.37 -6.81
C ARG A 104 3.50 13.23 -7.86
N ARG A 105 3.66 12.89 -9.12
CA ARG A 105 3.03 13.60 -10.24
C ARG A 105 1.52 13.46 -10.21
N ILE A 106 1.02 12.26 -9.94
CA ILE A 106 -0.41 11.99 -9.82
C ILE A 106 -1.02 12.84 -8.69
N VAL A 107 -0.40 12.82 -7.52
CA VAL A 107 -0.88 13.59 -6.37
C VAL A 107 -0.88 15.10 -6.67
N ALA A 108 0.17 15.60 -7.31
CA ALA A 108 0.27 17.02 -7.67
C ALA A 108 -0.82 17.46 -8.67
N LYS A 109 -1.27 16.54 -9.51
CA LYS A 109 -2.31 16.80 -10.51
C LYS A 109 -3.67 17.12 -9.88
N TYR A 110 -3.97 16.57 -8.73
CA TYR A 110 -5.29 16.68 -8.09
C TYR A 110 -5.33 17.57 -6.84
N ARG A 111 -4.23 18.18 -6.47
CA ARG A 111 -4.22 19.10 -5.34
C ARG A 111 -4.78 20.49 -5.66
#